data_6c0beba406e6b1b1f85f7d75904120d6
#
_entry.id   6c0beba406e6b1b1f85f7d75904120d6
#
_cell.length_a   1.000
_cell.length_b   1.000
_cell.length_c   1.000
_cell.angle_alpha   90.00
_cell.angle_beta   90.00
_cell.angle_gamma   90.00
#
_symmetry.space_group_name_H-M   'P 1'
#
loop_
_entity.id
_entity.type
_entity.pdbx_description
1 polymer ?
#
loop_
_entity_poly.entity_id
_entity_poly.type
_entity_poly.pdbx_seq_one_letter_code
_entity_poly.pdbx_strand_id
1 'polypeptide(L)'
;MSIATPPPQPSSAGIDLPRPFLDWFASKGWQPRVHQLELLARAEAGQSTLLIAPTGAGKTLAGFLPTLVDLTRRGRPKPGLRKPGVHTLYISPLKALAVDIHRNLSTPVEEMGLPVEIETRTGDTPQSRRQRQKLNPPDILLTTPEQLALLLSHKDAERFFSDLRHIVLDELHSLVTSKRGHLLALALARCHAAATSAGGTRPGCGPGWGAARGALACAA
;
A
#
# COMPACT_ATOMS: atom_id res chain seq x y z
N MET A 1 22.62 23.47 31.06
CA MET A 1 22.18 22.78 29.82
C MET A 1 21.21 21.68 30.25
N SER A 2 19.92 21.93 30.10
CA SER A 2 18.87 20.98 30.50
C SER A 2 18.67 20.01 29.35
N ILE A 3 18.97 18.73 29.56
CA ILE A 3 18.73 17.66 28.58
C ILE A 3 17.23 17.39 28.63
N ALA A 4 16.51 17.79 27.55
CA ALA A 4 15.12 17.47 27.41
C ALA A 4 14.94 15.94 27.36
N THR A 5 14.18 15.40 28.30
CA THR A 5 13.80 13.99 28.33
C THR A 5 13.03 13.68 27.03
N PRO A 6 13.41 12.64 26.26
CA PRO A 6 12.66 12.27 25.08
C PRO A 6 11.22 11.91 25.48
N PRO A 7 10.22 12.22 24.63
CA PRO A 7 8.82 11.88 24.92
C PRO A 7 8.68 10.37 25.13
N PRO A 8 7.76 9.92 26.00
CA PRO A 8 7.56 8.52 26.29
C PRO A 8 7.23 7.78 24.98
N GLN A 9 8.02 6.75 24.68
CA GLN A 9 7.74 5.88 23.55
C GLN A 9 6.42 5.17 23.79
N PRO A 10 5.49 5.18 22.83
CA PRO A 10 4.27 4.41 22.98
C PRO A 10 4.66 2.94 23.17
N SER A 11 4.16 2.36 24.24
CA SER A 11 4.37 0.95 24.56
C SER A 11 3.88 0.13 23.36
N SER A 12 4.73 -0.74 22.82
CA SER A 12 4.42 -1.71 21.75
C SER A 12 3.45 -2.82 22.23
N ALA A 13 2.84 -2.64 23.38
CA ALA A 13 1.87 -3.53 23.99
C ALA A 13 0.54 -3.42 23.22
N GLY A 14 0.29 -4.34 22.30
CA GLY A 14 -1.03 -4.52 21.69
C GLY A 14 -1.09 -4.72 20.18
N ILE A 15 0.01 -4.62 19.45
CA ILE A 15 -0.02 -4.86 18.00
C ILE A 15 0.34 -6.32 17.75
N ASP A 16 -0.67 -7.10 17.37
CA ASP A 16 -0.51 -8.52 17.05
C ASP A 16 -0.07 -8.70 15.59
N LEU A 17 1.22 -8.98 15.40
CA LEU A 17 1.74 -9.38 14.10
C LEU A 17 1.43 -10.86 13.85
N PRO A 18 0.91 -11.23 12.66
CA PRO A 18 0.70 -12.63 12.29
C PRO A 18 2.00 -13.44 12.35
N ARG A 19 1.90 -14.73 12.73
CA ARG A 19 3.03 -15.64 12.90
C ARG A 19 4.08 -15.60 11.79
N PRO A 20 3.71 -15.59 10.48
CA PRO A 20 4.71 -15.54 9.41
C PRO A 20 5.67 -14.34 9.53
N PHE A 21 5.20 -13.19 10.01
CA PHE A 21 6.03 -12.01 10.21
C PHE A 21 6.99 -12.18 11.39
N LEU A 22 6.49 -12.68 12.51
CA LEU A 22 7.31 -12.92 13.70
C LEU A 22 8.43 -13.91 13.41
N ASP A 23 8.10 -15.01 12.75
CA ASP A 23 9.04 -16.06 12.37
C ASP A 23 10.08 -15.53 11.35
N TRP A 24 9.64 -14.69 10.39
CA TRP A 24 10.53 -14.07 9.42
C TRP A 24 11.50 -13.08 10.07
N PHE A 25 11.03 -12.18 10.94
CA PHE A 25 11.90 -11.27 11.69
C PHE A 25 12.92 -12.03 12.54
N ALA A 26 12.48 -13.08 13.24
CA ALA A 26 13.34 -13.94 14.04
C ALA A 26 14.40 -14.65 13.19
N SER A 27 14.04 -15.18 12.01
CA SER A 27 14.96 -15.85 11.09
C SER A 27 16.09 -14.94 10.57
N LYS A 28 15.82 -13.61 10.48
CA LYS A 28 16.81 -12.60 10.10
C LYS A 28 17.60 -12.05 11.27
N GLY A 29 17.27 -12.44 12.50
CA GLY A 29 17.83 -11.82 13.71
C GLY A 29 17.38 -10.36 13.90
N TRP A 30 16.25 -9.98 13.32
CA TRP A 30 15.70 -8.63 13.37
C TRP A 30 14.51 -8.55 14.33
N GLN A 31 14.21 -7.32 14.72
CA GLN A 31 12.98 -6.98 15.42
C GLN A 31 12.23 -5.90 14.62
N PRO A 32 10.88 -5.92 14.63
CA PRO A 32 10.11 -4.84 14.07
C PRO A 32 10.49 -3.51 14.70
N ARG A 33 10.72 -2.49 13.89
CA ARG A 33 11.07 -1.15 14.38
C ARG A 33 9.82 -0.45 14.91
N VAL A 34 10.00 0.42 15.91
CA VAL A 34 8.88 1.16 16.54
C VAL A 34 8.00 1.85 15.51
N HIS A 35 8.60 2.58 14.54
CA HIS A 35 7.83 3.27 13.51
C HIS A 35 7.06 2.33 12.55
N GLN A 36 7.52 1.08 12.36
CA GLN A 36 6.80 0.08 11.56
C GLN A 36 5.51 -0.37 12.27
N LEU A 37 5.61 -0.63 13.58
CA LEU A 37 4.46 -1.00 14.40
C LEU A 37 3.50 0.18 14.58
N GLU A 38 4.01 1.38 14.78
CA GLU A 38 3.19 2.59 14.88
C GLU A 38 2.40 2.87 13.59
N LEU A 39 3.03 2.69 12.43
CA LEU A 39 2.34 2.79 11.14
C LEU A 39 1.24 1.74 10.99
N LEU A 40 1.51 0.51 11.41
CA LEU A 40 0.50 -0.54 11.40
C LEU A 40 -0.70 -0.16 12.27
N ALA A 41 -0.47 0.30 13.51
CA ALA A 41 -1.53 0.74 14.40
C ALA A 41 -2.37 1.88 13.82
N ARG A 42 -1.71 2.88 13.23
CA ARG A 42 -2.39 4.02 12.58
C ARG A 42 -3.21 3.59 11.37
N ALA A 43 -2.68 2.68 10.56
CA ALA A 43 -3.39 2.13 9.41
C ALA A 43 -4.62 1.32 9.84
N GLU A 44 -4.51 0.51 10.90
CA GLU A 44 -5.64 -0.23 11.49
C GLU A 44 -6.72 0.72 12.04
N ALA A 45 -6.31 1.87 12.59
CA ALA A 45 -7.22 2.93 13.01
C ALA A 45 -7.79 3.76 11.84
N GLY A 46 -7.44 3.45 10.58
CA GLY A 46 -7.90 4.17 9.40
C GLY A 46 -7.29 5.56 9.23
N GLN A 47 -6.15 5.82 9.84
CA GLN A 47 -5.49 7.13 9.81
C GLN A 47 -4.52 7.23 8.63
N SER A 48 -4.58 8.35 7.92
CA SER A 48 -3.53 8.73 6.96
C SER A 48 -2.28 9.20 7.70
N THR A 49 -1.12 8.70 7.28
CA THR A 49 0.13 8.95 8.02
C THR A 49 1.25 9.36 7.07
N LEU A 50 2.05 10.33 7.46
CA LEU A 50 3.29 10.72 6.80
C LEU A 50 4.47 10.16 7.61
N LEU A 51 5.31 9.33 6.97
CA LEU A 51 6.56 8.85 7.55
C LEU A 51 7.73 9.65 6.99
N ILE A 52 8.45 10.33 7.86
CA ILE A 52 9.71 11.00 7.54
C ILE A 52 10.82 10.23 8.27
N ALA A 53 11.72 9.62 7.51
CA ALA A 53 12.81 8.84 8.08
C ALA A 53 14.00 8.82 7.10
N PRO A 54 15.24 8.73 7.60
CA PRO A 54 16.42 8.68 6.75
C PRO A 54 16.45 7.44 5.87
N THR A 55 17.28 7.47 4.83
CA THR A 55 17.51 6.32 3.94
C THR A 55 18.05 5.14 4.74
N GLY A 56 17.62 3.92 4.42
CA GLY A 56 18.01 2.72 5.18
C GLY A 56 17.24 2.48 6.48
N ALA A 57 16.32 3.38 6.87
CA ALA A 57 15.48 3.20 8.06
C ALA A 57 14.38 2.12 7.91
N GLY A 58 14.33 1.39 6.80
CA GLY A 58 13.29 0.38 6.55
C GLY A 58 11.94 0.96 6.18
N LYS A 59 11.90 2.16 5.57
CA LYS A 59 10.67 2.84 5.11
C LYS A 59 9.81 1.97 4.21
N THR A 60 10.42 1.27 3.27
CA THR A 60 9.70 0.40 2.33
C THR A 60 8.87 -0.65 3.07
N LEU A 61 9.51 -1.40 3.97
CA LEU A 61 8.79 -2.40 4.77
C LEU A 61 7.75 -1.73 5.67
N ALA A 62 8.06 -0.58 6.28
CA ALA A 62 7.12 0.17 7.08
C ALA A 62 5.85 0.54 6.29
N GLY A 63 6.01 1.01 5.04
CA GLY A 63 4.90 1.37 4.15
C GLY A 63 4.03 0.21 3.73
N PHE A 64 4.62 -0.98 3.58
CA PHE A 64 3.89 -2.17 3.13
C PHE A 64 3.41 -3.09 4.26
N LEU A 65 3.94 -2.95 5.47
CA LEU A 65 3.58 -3.81 6.59
C LEU A 65 2.06 -3.85 6.85
N PRO A 66 1.33 -2.72 6.90
CA PRO A 66 -0.13 -2.73 7.06
C PRO A 66 -0.84 -3.52 5.95
N THR A 67 -0.40 -3.33 4.71
CA THR A 67 -0.94 -4.04 3.54
C THR A 67 -0.72 -5.55 3.65
N LEU A 68 0.51 -5.98 3.94
CA LEU A 68 0.86 -7.39 4.02
C LEU A 68 0.13 -8.09 5.17
N VAL A 69 -0.02 -7.41 6.32
CA VAL A 69 -0.77 -7.91 7.47
C VAL A 69 -2.26 -8.06 7.12
N ASP A 70 -2.88 -7.04 6.50
CA ASP A 70 -4.29 -7.11 6.10
C ASP A 70 -4.54 -8.23 5.08
N LEU A 71 -3.69 -8.37 4.05
CA LEU A 71 -3.78 -9.44 3.06
C LEU A 71 -3.58 -10.83 3.68
N THR A 72 -2.66 -10.95 4.64
CA THR A 72 -2.41 -12.22 5.35
C THR A 72 -3.63 -12.63 6.19
N ARG A 73 -4.23 -11.69 6.90
CA ARG A 73 -5.44 -11.95 7.72
C ARG A 73 -6.67 -12.29 6.86
N ARG A 74 -6.76 -11.74 5.66
CA ARG A 74 -7.83 -12.06 4.70
C ARG A 74 -7.72 -13.46 4.11
N GLY A 75 -6.50 -13.96 3.95
CA GLY A 75 -6.22 -15.22 3.29
C GLY A 75 -6.49 -15.19 1.78
N ARG A 76 -6.36 -16.35 1.13
CA ARG A 76 -6.61 -16.49 -0.30
C ARG A 76 -8.11 -16.44 -0.62
N PRO A 77 -8.50 -15.77 -1.73
CA PRO A 77 -9.84 -15.93 -2.28
C PRO A 77 -10.15 -17.41 -2.52
N LYS A 78 -11.39 -17.82 -2.29
CA LYS A 78 -11.82 -19.20 -2.57
C LYS A 78 -11.61 -19.51 -4.05
N PRO A 79 -11.15 -20.74 -4.40
CA PRO A 79 -11.01 -21.16 -5.79
C PRO A 79 -12.30 -20.93 -6.58
N GLY A 80 -12.18 -20.40 -7.79
CA GLY A 80 -13.33 -20.10 -8.67
C GLY A 80 -14.00 -18.75 -8.44
N LEU A 81 -13.67 -18.02 -7.37
CA LEU A 81 -14.13 -16.63 -7.19
C LEU A 81 -13.15 -15.68 -7.86
N ARG A 82 -13.71 -14.74 -8.62
CA ARG A 82 -12.95 -13.65 -9.25
C ARG A 82 -12.36 -12.74 -8.15
N LYS A 83 -11.10 -12.33 -8.30
CA LYS A 83 -10.50 -11.32 -7.42
C LYS A 83 -11.34 -10.03 -7.47
N PRO A 84 -11.63 -9.40 -6.33
CA PRO A 84 -12.52 -8.24 -6.28
C PRO A 84 -11.92 -7.04 -7.00
N GLY A 85 -10.67 -6.70 -6.75
CA GLY A 85 -9.98 -5.53 -7.31
C GLY A 85 -8.56 -5.45 -6.75
N VAL A 86 -7.85 -4.38 -7.08
CA VAL A 86 -6.54 -4.09 -6.46
C VAL A 86 -6.75 -3.68 -5.01
N HIS A 87 -5.96 -4.29 -4.11
CA HIS A 87 -6.03 -4.00 -2.67
C HIS A 87 -5.19 -2.79 -2.27
N THR A 88 -3.99 -2.68 -2.85
CA THR A 88 -3.03 -1.62 -2.52
C THR A 88 -2.43 -1.02 -3.76
N LEU A 89 -2.39 0.31 -3.80
CA LEU A 89 -1.64 1.08 -4.77
C LEU A 89 -0.36 1.61 -4.12
N TYR A 90 0.77 1.37 -4.77
CA TYR A 90 2.01 2.08 -4.52
C TYR A 90 2.31 3.01 -5.69
N ILE A 91 2.56 4.26 -5.40
CA ILE A 91 2.77 5.31 -6.39
C ILE A 91 4.14 5.94 -6.19
N SER A 92 4.99 5.82 -7.19
CA SER A 92 6.34 6.38 -7.23
C SER A 92 6.48 7.36 -8.39
N PRO A 93 7.26 8.45 -8.22
CA PRO A 93 7.55 9.39 -9.31
C PRO A 93 8.38 8.76 -10.45
N LEU A 94 9.14 7.72 -10.16
CA LEU A 94 10.08 7.11 -11.11
C LEU A 94 9.75 5.64 -11.37
N LYS A 95 9.79 5.22 -12.64
CA LYS A 95 9.61 3.83 -13.05
C LYS A 95 10.64 2.90 -12.40
N ALA A 96 11.90 3.32 -12.33
CA ALA A 96 12.98 2.53 -11.74
C ALA A 96 12.70 2.20 -10.28
N LEU A 97 12.23 3.17 -9.49
CA LEU A 97 11.84 2.94 -8.10
C LEU A 97 10.74 1.90 -7.97
N ALA A 98 9.73 1.93 -8.84
CA ALA A 98 8.67 0.93 -8.81
C ALA A 98 9.20 -0.49 -9.08
N VAL A 99 10.20 -0.63 -9.95
CA VAL A 99 10.86 -1.93 -10.23
C VAL A 99 11.72 -2.39 -9.06
N ASP A 100 12.50 -1.48 -8.45
CA ASP A 100 13.35 -1.79 -7.31
C ASP A 100 12.51 -2.18 -6.08
N ILE A 101 11.43 -1.44 -5.82
CA ILE A 101 10.49 -1.76 -4.75
C ILE A 101 9.81 -3.11 -5.01
N HIS A 102 9.41 -3.41 -6.24
CA HIS A 102 8.87 -4.73 -6.58
C HIS A 102 9.83 -5.84 -6.15
N ARG A 103 11.11 -5.73 -6.51
CA ARG A 103 12.13 -6.71 -6.14
C ARG A 103 12.32 -6.81 -4.62
N ASN A 104 12.45 -5.65 -3.96
CA ASN A 104 12.66 -5.57 -2.52
C ASN A 104 11.47 -6.08 -1.69
N LEU A 105 10.25 -6.00 -2.24
CA LEU A 105 9.04 -6.47 -1.58
C LEU A 105 8.74 -7.95 -1.89
N SER A 106 9.08 -8.42 -3.09
CA SER A 106 8.87 -9.83 -3.47
C SER A 106 9.67 -10.78 -2.58
N THR A 107 10.91 -10.46 -2.27
CA THR A 107 11.76 -11.30 -1.41
C THR A 107 11.12 -11.60 -0.03
N PRO A 108 10.75 -10.62 0.81
CA PRO A 108 10.10 -10.92 2.09
C PRO A 108 8.75 -11.61 1.93
N VAL A 109 7.97 -11.30 0.89
CA VAL A 109 6.68 -11.96 0.63
C VAL A 109 6.88 -13.45 0.32
N GLU A 110 7.86 -13.80 -0.50
CA GLU A 110 8.23 -15.17 -0.84
C GLU A 110 8.81 -15.91 0.38
N GLU A 111 9.72 -15.29 1.12
CA GLU A 111 10.33 -15.88 2.32
C GLU A 111 9.31 -16.16 3.43
N MET A 112 8.30 -15.33 3.58
CA MET A 112 7.19 -15.54 4.52
C MET A 112 6.11 -16.48 3.97
N GLY A 113 6.20 -16.91 2.71
CA GLY A 113 5.18 -17.74 2.07
C GLY A 113 3.81 -17.07 1.94
N LEU A 114 3.77 -15.74 1.86
CA LEU A 114 2.51 -15.01 1.79
C LEU A 114 1.86 -15.16 0.40
N PRO A 115 0.55 -15.42 0.33
CA PRO A 115 -0.17 -15.59 -0.92
C PRO A 115 -0.54 -14.24 -1.57
N VAL A 116 0.44 -13.36 -1.74
CA VAL A 116 0.26 -11.97 -2.22
C VAL A 116 0.85 -11.83 -3.62
N GLU A 117 0.05 -11.33 -4.55
CA GLU A 117 0.46 -11.05 -5.92
C GLU A 117 0.85 -9.57 -6.08
N ILE A 118 2.12 -9.33 -6.44
CA ILE A 118 2.68 -8.00 -6.62
C ILE A 118 2.99 -7.80 -8.09
N GLU A 119 2.49 -6.73 -8.68
CA GLU A 119 2.81 -6.40 -10.07
C GLU A 119 3.15 -4.93 -10.26
N THR A 120 3.99 -4.67 -11.27
CA THR A 120 4.30 -3.31 -11.73
C THR A 120 3.46 -2.94 -12.95
N ARG A 121 3.04 -1.67 -12.99
CA ARG A 121 2.44 -1.07 -14.18
C ARG A 121 3.06 0.29 -14.43
N THR A 122 3.97 0.33 -15.40
CA THR A 122 4.68 1.52 -15.85
C THR A 122 4.41 1.78 -17.33
N GLY A 123 5.00 2.84 -17.91
CA GLY A 123 4.92 3.11 -19.33
C GLY A 123 5.43 1.95 -20.21
N ASP A 124 6.36 1.18 -19.69
CA ASP A 124 7.03 0.09 -20.42
C ASP A 124 6.34 -1.27 -20.27
N THR A 125 5.28 -1.36 -19.47
CA THR A 125 4.52 -2.61 -19.29
C THR A 125 3.84 -3.02 -20.60
N PRO A 126 4.09 -4.25 -21.12
CA PRO A 126 3.50 -4.74 -22.36
C PRO A 126 1.96 -4.73 -22.34
N GLN A 127 1.36 -4.52 -23.52
CA GLN A 127 -0.09 -4.42 -23.64
C GLN A 127 -0.82 -5.69 -23.17
N SER A 128 -0.27 -6.86 -23.46
CA SER A 128 -0.83 -8.14 -23.00
C SER A 128 -0.90 -8.23 -21.48
N ARG A 129 0.18 -7.79 -20.80
CA ARG A 129 0.23 -7.75 -19.34
C ARG A 129 -0.76 -6.73 -18.77
N ARG A 130 -0.88 -5.55 -19.40
CA ARG A 130 -1.88 -4.53 -19.00
C ARG A 130 -3.31 -5.06 -19.11
N GLN A 131 -3.62 -5.83 -20.14
CA GLN A 131 -4.94 -6.46 -20.31
C GLN A 131 -5.18 -7.53 -19.25
N ARG A 132 -4.19 -8.40 -19.00
CA ARG A 132 -4.28 -9.40 -17.92
C ARG A 132 -4.56 -8.74 -16.57
N GLN A 133 -3.82 -7.69 -16.21
CA GLN A 133 -4.02 -6.95 -14.96
C GLN A 133 -5.43 -6.37 -14.81
N LYS A 134 -6.07 -5.96 -15.91
CA LYS A 134 -7.46 -5.49 -15.87
C LYS A 134 -8.45 -6.61 -15.59
N LEU A 135 -8.21 -7.80 -16.14
CA LEU A 135 -9.05 -8.97 -15.93
C LEU A 135 -8.85 -9.59 -14.56
N ASN A 136 -7.59 -9.72 -14.15
CA ASN A 136 -7.14 -10.28 -12.89
C ASN A 136 -6.24 -9.24 -12.18
N PRO A 137 -6.81 -8.32 -11.40
CA PRO A 137 -6.03 -7.34 -10.66
C PRO A 137 -5.08 -8.01 -9.68
N PRO A 138 -3.81 -7.55 -9.57
CA PRO A 138 -2.91 -7.99 -8.50
C PRO A 138 -3.39 -7.47 -7.16
N ASP A 139 -2.88 -8.05 -6.07
CA ASP A 139 -3.17 -7.56 -4.72
C ASP A 139 -2.49 -6.22 -4.47
N ILE A 140 -1.24 -6.08 -4.91
CA ILE A 140 -0.45 -4.85 -4.83
C ILE A 140 -0.05 -4.41 -6.23
N LEU A 141 -0.39 -3.20 -6.61
CA LEU A 141 0.01 -2.59 -7.88
C LEU A 141 0.97 -1.43 -7.65
N LEU A 142 2.19 -1.57 -8.18
CA LEU A 142 3.23 -0.53 -8.17
C LEU A 142 3.15 0.25 -9.48
N THR A 143 2.98 1.57 -9.40
CA THR A 143 2.68 2.38 -10.59
C THR A 143 3.25 3.80 -10.50
N THR A 144 3.03 4.60 -11.53
CA THR A 144 3.36 6.03 -11.58
C THR A 144 2.09 6.88 -11.68
N PRO A 145 2.14 8.19 -11.35
CA PRO A 145 0.97 9.07 -11.44
C PRO A 145 0.28 9.04 -12.80
N GLU A 146 1.06 8.99 -13.88
CA GLU A 146 0.54 8.97 -15.25
C GLU A 146 -0.22 7.67 -15.57
N GLN A 147 0.31 6.53 -15.13
CA GLN A 147 -0.35 5.24 -15.34
C GLN A 147 -1.60 5.09 -14.49
N LEU A 148 -1.61 5.67 -13.28
CA LEU A 148 -2.80 5.75 -12.46
C LEU A 148 -3.89 6.58 -13.14
N ALA A 149 -3.56 7.76 -13.68
CA ALA A 149 -4.51 8.59 -14.42
C ALA A 149 -5.09 7.85 -15.64
N LEU A 150 -4.26 7.10 -16.38
CA LEU A 150 -4.69 6.25 -17.48
C LEU A 150 -5.61 5.10 -17.03
N LEU A 151 -5.32 4.45 -15.90
CA LEU A 151 -6.19 3.42 -15.34
C LEU A 151 -7.57 3.97 -15.00
N LEU A 152 -7.61 5.15 -14.39
CA LEU A 152 -8.85 5.82 -14.00
C LEU A 152 -9.68 6.34 -15.18
N SER A 153 -9.09 6.49 -16.37
CA SER A 153 -9.82 6.87 -17.58
C SER A 153 -10.58 5.71 -18.25
N HIS A 154 -10.33 4.46 -17.80
CA HIS A 154 -11.01 3.31 -18.35
C HIS A 154 -12.40 3.11 -17.73
N LYS A 155 -13.33 2.56 -18.53
CA LYS A 155 -14.68 2.21 -18.09
C LYS A 155 -14.73 1.20 -16.94
N ASP A 156 -13.70 0.36 -16.80
CA ASP A 156 -13.62 -0.67 -15.76
C ASP A 156 -12.92 -0.16 -14.48
N ALA A 157 -12.66 1.14 -14.36
CA ALA A 157 -11.91 1.70 -13.22
C ALA A 157 -12.60 1.42 -11.88
N GLU A 158 -13.92 1.58 -11.79
CA GLU A 158 -14.66 1.31 -10.55
C GLU A 158 -14.46 -0.12 -10.07
N ARG A 159 -14.56 -1.09 -10.99
CA ARG A 159 -14.30 -2.50 -10.65
C ARG A 159 -12.86 -2.75 -10.29
N PHE A 160 -11.91 -2.13 -11.01
CA PHE A 160 -10.48 -2.32 -10.76
C PHE A 160 -10.06 -1.81 -9.38
N PHE A 161 -10.67 -0.73 -8.89
CA PHE A 161 -10.39 -0.13 -7.60
C PHE A 161 -11.41 -0.48 -6.50
N SER A 162 -12.34 -1.40 -6.76
CA SER A 162 -13.43 -1.74 -5.84
C SER A 162 -12.99 -2.31 -4.49
N ASP A 163 -11.78 -2.84 -4.39
CA ASP A 163 -11.21 -3.38 -3.14
C ASP A 163 -10.04 -2.56 -2.59
N LEU A 164 -9.84 -1.36 -3.12
CA LEU A 164 -8.73 -0.50 -2.74
C LEU A 164 -8.84 -0.08 -1.28
N ARG A 165 -7.81 -0.43 -0.48
CA ARG A 165 -7.76 -0.13 0.96
C ARG A 165 -6.58 0.72 1.35
N HIS A 166 -5.44 0.52 0.71
CA HIS A 166 -4.22 1.23 1.02
C HIS A 166 -3.65 1.95 -0.20
N ILE A 167 -3.16 3.16 0.01
CA ILE A 167 -2.41 3.93 -0.98
C ILE A 167 -1.09 4.33 -0.34
N VAL A 168 0.02 3.89 -0.93
CA VAL A 168 1.38 4.24 -0.50
C VAL A 168 1.96 5.22 -1.51
N LEU A 169 2.31 6.41 -1.05
CA LEU A 169 2.95 7.45 -1.85
C LEU A 169 4.42 7.52 -1.46
N ASP A 170 5.31 7.23 -2.39
CA ASP A 170 6.75 7.30 -2.15
C ASP A 170 7.36 8.57 -2.77
N GLU A 171 8.46 9.03 -2.19
CA GLU A 171 9.15 10.25 -2.62
C GLU A 171 8.19 11.44 -2.79
N LEU A 172 7.25 11.59 -1.87
CA LEU A 172 6.17 12.58 -1.96
C LEU A 172 6.70 14.00 -2.20
N HIS A 173 7.86 14.34 -1.62
CA HIS A 173 8.50 15.63 -1.79
C HIS A 173 8.82 15.97 -3.25
N SER A 174 9.11 14.98 -4.09
CA SER A 174 9.38 15.16 -5.52
C SER A 174 8.12 15.42 -6.35
N LEU A 175 6.96 15.10 -5.79
CA LEU A 175 5.65 15.22 -6.45
C LEU A 175 4.95 16.54 -6.10
N VAL A 176 4.97 16.95 -4.83
CA VAL A 176 4.13 18.02 -4.28
C VAL A 176 4.23 19.35 -5.05
N THR A 177 5.42 19.74 -5.49
CA THR A 177 5.65 21.02 -6.17
C THR A 177 5.59 20.96 -7.70
N SER A 178 5.17 19.82 -8.26
CA SER A 178 5.24 19.58 -9.70
C SER A 178 3.85 19.46 -10.35
N LYS A 179 3.78 19.66 -11.68
CA LYS A 179 2.57 19.34 -12.46
C LYS A 179 2.11 17.89 -12.29
N ARG A 180 3.05 16.97 -12.04
CA ARG A 180 2.76 15.57 -11.76
C ARG A 180 2.06 15.40 -10.41
N GLY A 181 2.36 16.23 -9.42
CA GLY A 181 1.65 16.27 -8.15
C GLY A 181 0.20 16.71 -8.31
N HIS A 182 -0.09 17.70 -9.16
CA HIS A 182 -1.47 18.08 -9.48
C HIS A 182 -2.24 16.94 -10.16
N LEU A 183 -1.60 16.25 -11.12
CA LEU A 183 -2.17 15.07 -11.76
C LEU A 183 -2.46 13.97 -10.73
N LEU A 184 -1.52 13.73 -9.81
CA LEU A 184 -1.68 12.75 -8.75
C LEU A 184 -2.83 13.11 -7.81
N ALA A 185 -2.92 14.36 -7.37
CA ALA A 185 -4.00 14.82 -6.49
C ALA A 185 -5.39 14.59 -7.13
N LEU A 186 -5.54 14.92 -8.42
CA LEU A 186 -6.76 14.67 -9.16
C LEU A 186 -7.04 13.17 -9.29
N ALA A 187 -6.01 12.37 -9.59
CA ALA A 187 -6.14 10.93 -9.70
C ALA A 187 -6.55 10.28 -8.38
N LEU A 188 -5.98 10.73 -7.25
CA LEU A 188 -6.35 10.25 -5.91
C LEU A 188 -7.81 10.59 -5.56
N ALA A 189 -8.27 11.80 -5.86
CA ALA A 189 -9.67 12.18 -5.67
C ALA A 189 -10.62 11.28 -6.48
N ARG A 190 -10.26 10.95 -7.73
CA ARG A 190 -11.03 10.01 -8.57
C ARG A 190 -10.97 8.57 -8.06
N CYS A 191 -9.81 8.11 -7.58
CA CYS A 191 -9.70 6.80 -6.93
C CYS A 191 -10.65 6.71 -5.74
N HIS A 192 -10.67 7.74 -4.91
CA HIS A 192 -11.56 7.80 -3.76
C HIS A 192 -13.04 7.71 -4.19
N ALA A 193 -13.44 8.50 -5.17
CA ALA A 193 -14.80 8.46 -5.70
C ALA A 193 -15.17 7.08 -6.26
N ALA A 194 -14.27 6.46 -7.06
CA ALA A 194 -14.51 5.13 -7.63
C ALA A 194 -14.62 4.04 -6.55
N ALA A 195 -13.79 4.12 -5.50
CA ALA A 195 -13.83 3.17 -4.40
C ALA A 195 -15.11 3.32 -3.54
N THR A 196 -15.63 4.54 -3.37
CA THR A 196 -16.87 4.80 -2.63
C THR A 196 -18.12 4.42 -3.43
N SER A 197 -18.13 4.64 -4.75
CA SER A 197 -19.25 4.26 -5.63
C SER A 197 -19.43 2.74 -5.71
N ALA A 198 -18.36 1.97 -5.69
CA ALA A 198 -18.40 0.51 -5.69
C ALA A 198 -18.84 -0.09 -4.35
N GLY A 199 -18.79 0.69 -3.27
CA GLY A 199 -19.08 0.28 -1.89
C GLY A 199 -20.54 0.48 -1.45
N GLY A 200 -21.53 0.26 -2.33
CA GLY A 200 -22.93 0.14 -1.91
C GLY A 200 -23.06 -0.85 -0.77
N THR A 201 -23.27 -0.32 0.44
CA THR A 201 -23.66 -1.00 1.69
C THR A 201 -23.27 -2.49 1.79
N ARG A 202 -22.00 -2.79 2.11
CA ARG A 202 -21.68 -4.08 2.70
C ARG A 202 -22.00 -4.03 4.19
N PRO A 203 -22.87 -4.91 4.72
CA PRO A 203 -23.14 -4.98 6.14
C PRO A 203 -21.85 -5.34 6.88
N GLY A 204 -21.38 -4.45 7.75
CA GLY A 204 -20.19 -4.67 8.60
C GLY A 204 -19.07 -3.61 8.50
N CYS A 205 -19.14 -2.63 7.60
CA CYS A 205 -18.22 -1.50 7.59
C CYS A 205 -18.88 -0.29 8.27
N GLY A 206 -18.33 0.15 9.40
CA GLY A 206 -18.75 1.37 10.06
C GLY A 206 -18.60 2.62 9.17
N PRO A 207 -19.27 3.75 9.51
CA PRO A 207 -19.26 4.97 8.72
C PRO A 207 -17.89 5.67 8.81
N GLY A 208 -17.07 5.52 7.80
CA GLY A 208 -15.80 6.21 7.70
C GLY A 208 -14.99 5.65 6.57
N TRP A 209 -14.79 6.43 5.53
CA TRP A 209 -14.01 6.09 4.33
C TRP A 209 -14.34 4.69 3.77
N GLY A 210 -15.38 4.61 2.98
CA GLY A 210 -15.94 3.34 2.51
C GLY A 210 -15.12 2.55 1.52
N ALA A 211 -13.81 2.56 1.55
CA ALA A 211 -12.91 1.59 0.94
C ALA A 211 -11.44 1.84 1.29
N ALA A 212 -10.85 3.01 1.09
CA ALA A 212 -9.43 3.24 1.39
C ALA A 212 -9.25 3.55 2.88
N ARG A 213 -8.62 2.64 3.63
CA ARG A 213 -8.44 2.77 5.09
C ARG A 213 -7.27 3.66 5.50
N GLY A 214 -6.55 4.24 4.58
CA GLY A 214 -5.47 5.17 4.89
C GLY A 214 -4.57 5.41 3.68
N ALA A 215 -4.06 6.62 3.57
CA ALA A 215 -2.95 6.94 2.68
C ALA A 215 -1.68 7.02 3.52
N LEU A 216 -0.65 6.29 3.12
CA LEU A 216 0.68 6.38 3.70
C LEU A 216 1.57 7.14 2.73
N ALA A 217 2.14 8.24 3.18
CA ALA A 217 3.14 8.96 2.42
C ALA A 217 4.51 8.76 3.07
N CYS A 218 5.50 8.34 2.26
CA CYS A 218 6.89 8.25 2.66
C CYS A 218 7.68 9.38 2.00
N ALA A 219 8.44 10.13 2.81
CA ALA A 219 9.38 11.13 2.34
C ALA A 219 10.78 10.80 2.88
N ALA A 220 11.79 11.09 2.07
CA ALA A 220 13.20 10.98 2.47
C ALA A 220 13.66 12.25 3.17
#